data_b3e9fff9acbcef862c905acab37dedf3
#
_entry.id   b3e9fff9acbcef862c905acab37dedf3
#
_cell.length_a   1.000
_cell.length_b   1.000
_cell.length_c   1.000
_cell.angle_alpha   90.00
_cell.angle_beta   90.00
_cell.angle_gamma   90.00
#
_symmetry.space_group_name_H-M   'P 1'
#
loop_
_entity.id
_entity.type
_entity.pdbx_description
1 polymer ?
#
loop_
_entity_poly.entity_id
_entity_poly.type
_entity_poly.pdbx_seq_one_letter_code
_entity_poly.pdbx_strand_id
1 'polypeptide(L)'
;MRARLIAALLGLTLVVLLVHDIPLSRYLRTVETDRIITALERDSFIIAGKSEEALESPSIASTTVMWNAVNTYSKRSGARVMVMDSRGIVVSASNGTATLGTSYASRPEVKQALTGSVARGTRYSATLKHSLLYVAVPVLNGNRTFGAVRVTFSSSFVDATVNQRIQGITTVAGITLLLALIVAILLASSITRRLTDLQETTEDFAQGNHKVRANTDEGAPEIRALAKSFNAMAEQLTHLLTQQRAFAGDASHQLRTPLTALQLRLERASEMVESDPQGARTRIEAAMLETDRLQRLVEGLLALSRTENLNTITLDAIDLASIVRERADGWMALAAEHNVTLALDLPQSAMVLSQAGIIEQVLDNFIDNALEVAPAQSTINIALTFDRRSTTLHVQDEGPGLPEEDLTRAFNRFWRARSDIHGSGLGLAIVERLMEVCNGDAELVNRIPSGLDARATFVTA
;
A
#
# COMPACT_ATOMS: atom_id res chain seq x y z
N MET A 1 4.46 8.86 13.68
CA MET A 1 5.02 7.71 12.95
C MET A 1 6.56 7.68 12.94
N ARG A 2 7.28 8.78 12.67
CA ARG A 2 8.76 8.85 12.61
C ARG A 2 9.48 8.23 13.82
N ALA A 3 9.14 8.65 15.05
CA ALA A 3 9.78 8.16 16.26
C ALA A 3 9.62 6.63 16.47
N ARG A 4 8.48 6.07 16.11
CA ARG A 4 8.23 4.64 16.24
C ARG A 4 9.05 3.82 15.24
N LEU A 5 9.20 4.29 13.99
CA LEU A 5 10.03 3.65 12.98
C LEU A 5 11.51 3.68 13.35
N ILE A 6 12.01 4.84 13.79
CA ILE A 6 13.40 4.99 14.27
C ILE A 6 13.65 4.07 15.46
N ALA A 7 12.75 4.06 16.45
CA ALA A 7 12.87 3.21 17.64
C ALA A 7 12.86 1.70 17.29
N ALA A 8 12.02 1.28 16.34
CA ALA A 8 11.97 -0.11 15.89
C ALA A 8 13.27 -0.54 15.20
N LEU A 9 13.79 0.29 14.28
CA LEU A 9 15.04 0.00 13.57
C LEU A 9 16.25 -0.03 14.51
N LEU A 10 16.35 0.95 15.41
CA LEU A 10 17.41 0.99 16.42
C LEU A 10 17.29 -0.18 17.40
N GLY A 11 16.08 -0.50 17.86
CA GLY A 11 15.82 -1.64 18.74
C GLY A 11 16.25 -2.96 18.11
N LEU A 12 15.92 -3.17 16.83
CA LEU A 12 16.36 -4.34 16.09
C LEU A 12 17.89 -4.41 15.97
N THR A 13 18.52 -3.30 15.61
CA THR A 13 20.00 -3.23 15.50
C THR A 13 20.66 -3.50 16.84
N LEU A 14 20.15 -2.94 17.93
CA LEU A 14 20.66 -3.17 19.29
C LEU A 14 20.54 -4.64 19.69
N VAL A 15 19.41 -5.28 19.43
CA VAL A 15 19.21 -6.71 19.71
C VAL A 15 20.21 -7.57 18.94
N VAL A 16 20.41 -7.28 17.65
CA VAL A 16 21.39 -8.00 16.82
C VAL A 16 22.81 -7.85 17.37
N LEU A 17 23.22 -6.64 17.74
CA LEU A 17 24.53 -6.38 18.34
C LEU A 17 24.68 -7.11 19.68
N LEU A 18 23.68 -7.09 20.56
CA LEU A 18 23.75 -7.79 21.85
C LEU A 18 23.87 -9.31 21.67
N VAL A 19 23.09 -9.90 20.75
CA VAL A 19 23.12 -11.34 20.45
C VAL A 19 24.46 -11.76 19.83
N HIS A 20 25.12 -10.89 19.09
CA HIS A 20 26.40 -11.17 18.46
C HIS A 20 27.58 -10.88 19.41
N ASP A 21 27.63 -9.70 20.02
CA ASP A 21 28.84 -9.22 20.71
C ASP A 21 29.03 -9.85 22.09
N ILE A 22 27.94 -10.20 22.80
CA ILE A 22 28.07 -10.86 24.12
C ILE A 22 28.68 -12.24 24.01
N PRO A 23 28.22 -13.17 23.15
CA PRO A 23 28.88 -14.45 22.98
C PRO A 23 30.32 -14.34 22.42
N LEU A 24 30.54 -13.43 21.47
CA LEU A 24 31.83 -13.20 20.86
C LEU A 24 32.87 -12.75 21.89
N SER A 25 32.52 -11.80 22.76
CA SER A 25 33.41 -11.32 23.81
C SER A 25 33.75 -12.40 24.85
N ARG A 26 32.78 -13.27 25.20
CA ARG A 26 33.00 -14.43 26.06
C ARG A 26 33.91 -15.44 25.40
N TYR A 27 33.66 -15.77 24.13
CA TYR A 27 34.47 -16.69 23.35
C TYR A 27 35.94 -16.20 23.25
N LEU A 28 36.15 -14.93 22.89
CA LEU A 28 37.47 -14.32 22.81
C LEU A 28 38.24 -14.40 24.16
N ARG A 29 37.54 -14.13 25.27
CA ARG A 29 38.14 -14.27 26.60
C ARG A 29 38.62 -15.68 26.88
N THR A 30 37.81 -16.67 26.57
CA THR A 30 38.18 -18.09 26.75
C THR A 30 39.39 -18.48 25.89
N VAL A 31 39.32 -18.15 24.59
CA VAL A 31 40.39 -18.47 23.64
C VAL A 31 41.75 -17.83 24.03
N GLU A 32 41.73 -16.55 24.41
CA GLU A 32 42.97 -15.88 24.84
C GLU A 32 43.50 -16.43 26.17
N THR A 33 42.61 -16.76 27.10
CA THR A 33 43.02 -17.40 28.36
C THR A 33 43.67 -18.75 28.12
N ASP A 34 43.07 -19.60 27.29
CA ASP A 34 43.60 -20.92 26.93
C ASP A 34 44.93 -20.82 26.19
N ARG A 35 45.06 -19.84 25.28
CA ARG A 35 46.32 -19.56 24.57
C ARG A 35 47.47 -19.21 25.52
N ILE A 36 47.18 -18.33 26.50
CA ILE A 36 48.17 -17.93 27.50
C ILE A 36 48.54 -19.14 28.40
N ILE A 37 47.55 -19.92 28.86
CA ILE A 37 47.82 -21.13 29.66
C ILE A 37 48.72 -22.11 28.91
N THR A 38 48.40 -22.38 27.64
CA THR A 38 49.20 -23.31 26.80
C THR A 38 50.63 -22.79 26.60
N ALA A 39 50.81 -21.49 26.39
CA ALA A 39 52.14 -20.89 26.29
C ALA A 39 52.91 -20.99 27.61
N LEU A 40 52.26 -20.73 28.77
CA LEU A 40 52.88 -20.88 30.08
C LEU A 40 53.25 -22.31 30.38
N GLU A 41 52.41 -23.27 30.00
CA GLU A 41 52.72 -24.71 30.19
C GLU A 41 53.93 -25.13 29.43
N ARG A 42 54.02 -24.82 28.13
CA ARG A 42 55.19 -25.09 27.29
C ARG A 42 56.46 -24.48 27.88
N ASP A 43 56.40 -23.21 28.27
CA ASP A 43 57.56 -22.49 28.81
C ASP A 43 57.95 -23.00 30.19
N SER A 44 56.96 -23.47 31.00
CA SER A 44 57.21 -24.12 32.30
C SER A 44 57.97 -25.41 32.15
N PHE A 45 57.68 -26.24 31.14
CA PHE A 45 58.38 -27.44 30.81
C PHE A 45 59.82 -27.15 30.37
N ILE A 46 60.07 -26.08 29.61
CA ILE A 46 61.45 -25.65 29.24
C ILE A 46 62.23 -25.29 30.49
N ILE A 47 61.63 -24.61 31.46
CA ILE A 47 62.29 -24.29 32.74
C ILE A 47 62.51 -25.56 33.56
N ALA A 48 61.57 -26.49 33.60
CA ALA A 48 61.64 -27.76 34.29
C ALA A 48 62.81 -28.57 33.79
N GLY A 49 62.98 -28.72 32.45
CA GLY A 49 64.15 -29.43 31.87
C GLY A 49 65.48 -28.78 32.21
N LYS A 50 65.54 -27.44 32.27
CA LYS A 50 66.76 -26.71 32.70
C LYS A 50 67.01 -26.81 34.21
N SER A 51 66.05 -27.24 35.00
CA SER A 51 66.12 -27.38 36.45
C SER A 51 66.41 -28.82 36.90
N GLU A 52 66.26 -29.75 36.01
CA GLU A 52 66.40 -31.20 36.28
C GLU A 52 67.71 -31.55 36.97
N GLU A 53 68.86 -31.25 36.32
CA GLU A 53 70.19 -31.52 36.81
C GLU A 53 70.49 -30.85 38.17
N ALA A 54 69.99 -29.61 38.36
CA ALA A 54 70.16 -28.91 39.62
C ALA A 54 69.38 -29.48 40.79
N LEU A 55 68.29 -30.23 40.53
CA LEU A 55 67.46 -30.89 41.54
C LEU A 55 67.89 -32.34 41.81
N GLU A 56 68.44 -33.01 40.81
CA GLU A 56 68.97 -34.36 40.95
C GLU A 56 70.32 -34.37 41.57
N SER A 57 71.27 -33.61 41.00
CA SER A 57 72.67 -33.56 41.43
C SER A 57 73.15 -32.08 41.52
N PRO A 58 72.85 -31.40 42.64
CA PRO A 58 73.19 -30.01 42.78
C PRO A 58 74.66 -29.64 42.61
N SER A 59 74.97 -28.83 41.62
CA SER A 59 76.29 -28.26 41.37
C SER A 59 76.20 -26.75 41.19
N ILE A 60 77.29 -26.02 41.30
CA ILE A 60 77.31 -24.58 41.07
C ILE A 60 76.87 -24.30 39.61
N ALA A 61 77.34 -25.14 38.66
CA ALA A 61 77.00 -24.95 37.23
C ALA A 61 75.51 -25.18 36.96
N SER A 62 74.98 -26.35 37.40
CA SER A 62 73.56 -26.70 37.20
C SER A 62 72.60 -25.69 37.92
N THR A 63 72.95 -25.28 39.15
CA THR A 63 72.18 -24.23 39.90
C THR A 63 72.17 -22.87 39.16
N THR A 64 73.31 -22.49 38.57
CA THR A 64 73.44 -21.27 37.80
C THR A 64 72.57 -21.33 36.54
N VAL A 65 72.51 -22.45 35.81
CA VAL A 65 71.66 -22.68 34.63
C VAL A 65 70.17 -22.52 35.02
N MET A 66 69.78 -23.22 36.10
CA MET A 66 68.39 -23.10 36.62
C MET A 66 68.04 -21.66 36.99
N TRP A 67 68.90 -20.94 37.76
CA TRP A 67 68.69 -19.60 38.18
C TRP A 67 68.60 -18.62 37.00
N ASN A 68 69.46 -18.77 35.99
CA ASN A 68 69.46 -18.00 34.77
C ASN A 68 68.12 -18.21 33.97
N ALA A 69 67.69 -19.50 33.86
CA ALA A 69 66.44 -19.79 33.20
C ALA A 69 65.23 -19.13 33.87
N VAL A 70 65.11 -19.21 35.19
CA VAL A 70 64.08 -18.62 36.01
C VAL A 70 64.05 -17.11 35.84
N ASN A 71 65.18 -16.43 35.98
CA ASN A 71 65.26 -14.96 35.94
C ASN A 71 65.12 -14.40 34.52
N THR A 72 65.66 -15.06 33.50
CA THR A 72 65.52 -14.60 32.11
C THR A 72 64.11 -14.71 31.68
N TYR A 73 63.40 -15.80 31.99
CA TYR A 73 62.01 -15.97 31.66
C TYR A 73 61.11 -14.94 32.40
N SER A 74 61.37 -14.80 33.72
CA SER A 74 60.63 -13.79 34.52
C SER A 74 60.79 -12.35 34.02
N LYS A 75 62.00 -11.94 33.66
CA LYS A 75 62.29 -10.60 33.10
C LYS A 75 61.58 -10.39 31.73
N ARG A 76 61.56 -11.43 30.91
CA ARG A 76 60.98 -11.36 29.55
C ARG A 76 59.43 -11.38 29.56
N SER A 77 58.83 -12.24 30.40
CA SER A 77 57.39 -12.48 30.41
C SER A 77 56.64 -11.72 31.46
N GLY A 78 57.31 -11.16 32.50
CA GLY A 78 56.66 -10.62 33.68
C GLY A 78 56.05 -11.68 34.60
N ALA A 79 56.20 -12.98 34.27
CA ALA A 79 55.70 -14.06 35.07
C ALA A 79 56.55 -14.28 36.33
N ARG A 80 55.92 -14.77 37.40
CA ARG A 80 56.59 -15.18 38.60
C ARG A 80 56.89 -16.67 38.55
N VAL A 81 58.13 -17.04 38.66
CA VAL A 81 58.59 -18.41 38.55
C VAL A 81 59.15 -18.91 39.86
N MET A 82 58.83 -20.12 40.24
CA MET A 82 59.41 -20.81 41.42
C MET A 82 59.75 -22.23 41.02
N VAL A 83 60.94 -22.68 41.42
CA VAL A 83 61.35 -24.02 41.33
C VAL A 83 61.48 -24.61 42.74
N MET A 84 60.87 -25.80 42.93
CA MET A 84 60.78 -26.48 44.23
C MET A 84 61.39 -27.88 44.15
N ASP A 85 61.94 -28.35 45.23
CA ASP A 85 62.39 -29.72 45.36
C ASP A 85 61.22 -30.71 45.49
N SER A 86 61.56 -32.03 45.63
CA SER A 86 60.57 -33.10 45.79
C SER A 86 59.74 -33.00 47.09
N ARG A 87 60.17 -32.21 48.03
CA ARG A 87 59.42 -31.90 49.29
C ARG A 87 58.54 -30.58 49.14
N GLY A 88 58.58 -29.95 47.99
CA GLY A 88 57.90 -28.69 47.76
C GLY A 88 58.54 -27.45 48.40
N ILE A 89 59.86 -27.55 48.70
CA ILE A 89 60.65 -26.43 49.26
C ILE A 89 61.21 -25.63 48.10
N VAL A 90 61.11 -24.31 48.13
CA VAL A 90 61.57 -23.40 47.08
C VAL A 90 63.15 -23.41 47.09
N VAL A 91 63.71 -23.84 45.95
CA VAL A 91 65.16 -23.81 45.70
C VAL A 91 65.59 -22.66 44.77
N SER A 92 64.68 -22.19 43.92
CA SER A 92 64.93 -21.03 43.10
C SER A 92 63.64 -20.26 42.90
N ALA A 93 63.69 -18.95 42.89
CA ALA A 93 62.56 -18.11 42.64
C ALA A 93 62.97 -16.83 41.90
N SER A 94 62.09 -16.32 41.01
CA SER A 94 62.27 -15.01 40.42
C SER A 94 62.14 -13.92 41.51
N ASN A 95 62.79 -12.77 41.33
CA ASN A 95 62.85 -11.67 42.31
C ASN A 95 61.49 -11.31 42.91
N GLY A 96 61.39 -11.33 44.26
CA GLY A 96 60.20 -10.94 45.02
C GLY A 96 59.05 -11.98 44.99
N THR A 97 59.26 -13.20 44.40
CA THR A 97 58.20 -14.20 44.24
C THR A 97 58.01 -15.07 45.48
N ALA A 98 59.12 -15.49 46.08
CA ALA A 98 59.11 -16.34 47.29
C ALA A 98 60.49 -16.29 47.97
N THR A 99 60.49 -16.60 49.27
CA THR A 99 61.75 -16.76 50.04
C THR A 99 62.26 -18.18 49.83
N LEU A 100 63.54 -18.29 49.54
CA LEU A 100 64.22 -19.60 49.42
C LEU A 100 64.05 -20.38 50.72
N GLY A 101 63.85 -21.70 50.60
CA GLY A 101 63.63 -22.56 51.78
C GLY A 101 62.15 -22.59 52.27
N THR A 102 61.25 -21.78 51.73
CA THR A 102 59.86 -21.81 52.10
C THR A 102 59.15 -23.02 51.48
N SER A 103 58.31 -23.71 52.25
CA SER A 103 57.51 -24.84 51.72
C SER A 103 56.20 -24.38 51.08
N TYR A 104 55.94 -24.88 49.87
CA TYR A 104 54.70 -24.74 49.12
C TYR A 104 53.96 -26.06 48.92
N ALA A 105 54.41 -27.15 49.63
CA ALA A 105 53.81 -28.47 49.49
C ALA A 105 52.29 -28.57 49.81
N SER A 106 51.80 -27.61 50.61
CA SER A 106 50.33 -27.54 50.92
C SER A 106 49.46 -26.96 49.80
N ARG A 107 50.13 -26.42 48.75
CA ARG A 107 49.40 -25.82 47.64
C ARG A 107 48.88 -26.93 46.70
N PRO A 108 47.57 -26.98 46.36
CA PRO A 108 47.01 -28.06 45.53
C PRO A 108 47.74 -28.24 44.20
N GLU A 109 48.07 -27.10 43.52
CA GLU A 109 48.80 -27.09 42.25
C GLU A 109 50.22 -27.69 42.38
N VAL A 110 50.91 -27.42 43.49
CA VAL A 110 52.25 -27.95 43.76
C VAL A 110 52.16 -29.42 44.10
N LYS A 111 51.19 -29.82 44.96
CA LYS A 111 50.97 -31.21 45.29
C LYS A 111 50.69 -32.05 44.04
N GLN A 112 49.87 -31.56 43.11
CA GLN A 112 49.56 -32.22 41.85
C GLN A 112 50.84 -32.36 40.95
N ALA A 113 51.63 -31.28 40.84
CA ALA A 113 52.88 -31.34 40.07
C ALA A 113 53.88 -32.33 40.67
N LEU A 114 54.01 -32.39 42.00
CA LEU A 114 54.88 -33.34 42.66
C LEU A 114 54.48 -34.83 42.47
N THR A 115 53.19 -35.12 42.16
CA THR A 115 52.71 -36.44 41.76
C THR A 115 52.93 -36.75 40.27
N GLY A 116 53.63 -35.92 39.55
CA GLY A 116 53.93 -36.12 38.14
C GLY A 116 52.91 -35.61 37.16
N SER A 117 51.90 -34.92 37.63
CA SER A 117 50.81 -34.40 36.79
C SER A 117 50.84 -32.87 36.65
N VAL A 118 50.53 -32.33 35.45
CA VAL A 118 50.42 -30.89 35.26
C VAL A 118 49.20 -30.33 35.97
N ALA A 119 49.39 -29.26 36.71
CA ALA A 119 48.32 -28.48 37.32
C ALA A 119 48.21 -27.09 36.66
N ARG A 120 47.02 -26.75 36.24
CA ARG A 120 46.74 -25.43 35.66
C ARG A 120 45.41 -24.88 36.17
N GLY A 121 45.29 -23.57 36.26
CA GLY A 121 44.07 -22.93 36.72
C GLY A 121 44.27 -21.49 37.13
N THR A 122 43.19 -20.97 37.68
CA THR A 122 43.16 -19.59 38.21
C THR A 122 42.89 -19.65 39.72
N ARG A 123 43.64 -18.86 40.47
CA ARG A 123 43.50 -18.80 41.91
C ARG A 123 43.56 -17.37 42.44
N TYR A 124 42.70 -17.03 43.36
CA TYR A 124 42.80 -15.77 44.09
C TYR A 124 43.98 -15.80 45.07
N SER A 125 44.85 -14.82 44.98
CA SER A 125 45.97 -14.61 45.91
C SER A 125 45.57 -13.61 46.98
N ALA A 126 45.41 -14.07 48.21
CA ALA A 126 45.13 -13.20 49.35
C ALA A 126 46.25 -12.21 49.62
N THR A 127 47.52 -12.59 49.30
CA THR A 127 48.69 -11.70 49.48
C THR A 127 48.74 -10.57 48.46
N LEU A 128 48.32 -10.86 47.22
CA LEU A 128 48.40 -9.92 46.10
C LEU A 128 47.06 -9.24 45.77
N LYS A 129 45.99 -9.69 46.44
CA LYS A 129 44.61 -9.20 46.31
C LYS A 129 44.08 -9.20 44.89
N HIS A 130 44.58 -10.15 44.03
CA HIS A 130 44.06 -10.38 42.70
C HIS A 130 44.17 -11.85 42.30
N SER A 131 43.46 -12.25 41.27
CA SER A 131 43.53 -13.59 40.73
C SER A 131 44.81 -13.80 39.96
N LEU A 132 45.40 -14.98 40.11
CA LEU A 132 46.60 -15.39 39.43
C LEU A 132 46.28 -16.61 38.57
N LEU A 133 46.73 -16.54 37.33
CA LEU A 133 46.79 -17.71 36.47
C LEU A 133 48.04 -18.49 36.88
N TYR A 134 47.92 -19.78 37.04
CA TYR A 134 49.09 -20.62 37.41
C TYR A 134 49.20 -21.85 36.52
N VAL A 135 50.42 -22.25 36.26
CA VAL A 135 50.79 -23.54 35.73
C VAL A 135 51.88 -24.11 36.62
N ALA A 136 51.70 -25.33 37.07
CA ALA A 136 52.73 -26.11 37.78
C ALA A 136 53.00 -27.41 37.03
N VAL A 137 54.28 -27.63 36.69
CA VAL A 137 54.71 -28.81 35.97
C VAL A 137 55.71 -29.58 36.79
N PRO A 138 55.73 -30.91 36.72
CA PRO A 138 56.77 -31.73 37.36
C PRO A 138 58.14 -31.57 36.71
N VAL A 139 59.19 -31.64 37.50
CA VAL A 139 60.55 -31.86 37.01
C VAL A 139 60.83 -33.37 37.08
N LEU A 140 60.88 -33.97 35.91
CA LEU A 140 60.98 -35.42 35.75
C LEU A 140 62.35 -35.86 35.18
N ASN A 141 62.91 -36.93 35.68
CA ASN A 141 63.88 -37.70 35.00
C ASN A 141 63.47 -39.19 35.01
N GLY A 142 63.18 -39.73 33.83
CA GLY A 142 62.52 -41.03 33.70
C GLY A 142 61.17 -41.06 34.39
N ASN A 143 60.96 -41.94 35.35
CA ASN A 143 59.73 -42.12 36.09
C ASN A 143 59.74 -41.50 37.52
N ARG A 144 60.80 -40.69 37.84
CA ARG A 144 60.94 -40.03 39.14
C ARG A 144 60.74 -38.54 39.04
N THR A 145 59.95 -38.00 39.99
CA THR A 145 59.70 -36.54 40.16
C THR A 145 60.78 -36.01 41.15
N PHE A 146 61.61 -35.10 40.67
CA PHE A 146 62.66 -34.44 41.46
C PHE A 146 62.19 -33.10 42.06
N GLY A 147 61.14 -32.60 41.57
CA GLY A 147 60.56 -31.32 42.02
C GLY A 147 59.46 -30.81 41.13
N ALA A 148 59.14 -29.55 41.29
CA ALA A 148 58.08 -28.87 40.48
C ALA A 148 58.49 -27.44 40.12
N VAL A 149 58.14 -27.02 38.91
CA VAL A 149 58.20 -25.63 38.49
C VAL A 149 56.83 -25.07 38.49
N ARG A 150 56.63 -23.95 39.18
CA ARG A 150 55.38 -23.21 39.19
C ARG A 150 55.61 -21.84 38.59
N VAL A 151 54.86 -21.56 37.50
CA VAL A 151 54.81 -20.25 36.86
C VAL A 151 53.46 -19.60 37.17
N THR A 152 53.49 -18.38 37.56
CA THR A 152 52.27 -17.61 37.89
C THR A 152 52.25 -16.29 37.10
N PHE A 153 51.09 -15.96 36.61
CA PHE A 153 50.88 -14.72 35.86
C PHE A 153 49.69 -13.93 36.48
N SER A 154 49.75 -12.61 36.44
CA SER A 154 48.60 -11.82 36.91
C SER A 154 47.45 -11.91 35.92
N SER A 155 46.27 -12.18 36.40
CA SER A 155 45.07 -12.15 35.54
C SER A 155 44.82 -10.74 34.94
N SER A 156 45.35 -9.69 35.57
CA SER A 156 45.23 -8.31 35.06
C SER A 156 45.90 -8.13 33.69
N PHE A 157 46.96 -8.89 33.40
CA PHE A 157 47.58 -8.86 32.06
C PHE A 157 46.69 -9.52 30.99
N VAL A 158 46.07 -10.65 31.35
CA VAL A 158 45.08 -11.29 30.48
C VAL A 158 43.92 -10.36 30.23
N ASP A 159 43.40 -9.76 31.32
CA ASP A 159 42.30 -8.83 31.23
C ASP A 159 42.63 -7.58 30.37
N ALA A 160 43.85 -7.05 30.46
CA ALA A 160 44.29 -5.94 29.62
C ALA A 160 44.31 -6.26 28.14
N THR A 161 44.85 -7.47 27.77
CA THR A 161 44.91 -7.94 26.38
C THR A 161 43.51 -8.20 25.83
N VAL A 162 42.64 -8.82 26.62
CA VAL A 162 41.26 -9.09 26.24
C VAL A 162 40.48 -7.79 26.10
N ASN A 163 40.60 -6.84 27.05
CA ASN A 163 39.90 -5.58 27.00
C ASN A 163 40.30 -4.74 25.78
N GLN A 164 41.56 -4.74 25.38
CA GLN A 164 42.01 -4.06 24.17
C GLN A 164 41.29 -4.59 22.92
N ARG A 165 41.09 -5.91 22.82
CA ARG A 165 40.35 -6.51 21.70
C ARG A 165 38.85 -6.25 21.78
N ILE A 166 38.29 -6.27 22.99
CA ILE A 166 36.87 -5.93 23.22
C ILE A 166 36.60 -4.47 22.86
N GLN A 167 37.51 -3.53 23.16
CA GLN A 167 37.39 -2.13 22.74
C GLN A 167 37.22 -1.98 21.23
N GLY A 168 37.94 -2.81 20.43
CA GLY A 168 37.71 -2.81 18.98
C GLY A 168 36.28 -3.21 18.60
N ILE A 169 35.72 -4.23 19.22
CA ILE A 169 34.36 -4.70 18.98
C ILE A 169 33.33 -3.61 19.39
N THR A 170 33.49 -3.01 20.57
CA THR A 170 32.60 -1.95 21.06
C THR A 170 32.66 -0.69 20.19
N THR A 171 33.83 -0.36 19.64
CA THR A 171 33.96 0.76 18.70
C THR A 171 33.21 0.48 17.40
N VAL A 172 33.35 -0.71 16.82
CA VAL A 172 32.61 -1.12 15.62
C VAL A 172 31.10 -1.13 15.89
N ALA A 173 30.68 -1.67 17.03
CA ALA A 173 29.27 -1.65 17.45
C ALA A 173 28.71 -0.23 17.56
N GLY A 174 29.49 0.70 18.13
CA GLY A 174 29.11 2.12 18.22
C GLY A 174 28.96 2.77 16.84
N ILE A 175 29.90 2.51 15.92
CA ILE A 175 29.82 3.01 14.53
C ILE A 175 28.59 2.44 13.82
N THR A 176 28.34 1.14 13.98
CA THR A 176 27.18 0.46 13.39
C THR A 176 25.88 1.07 13.89
N LEU A 177 25.77 1.35 15.19
CA LEU A 177 24.58 1.98 15.78
C LEU A 177 24.37 3.41 15.25
N LEU A 178 25.45 4.18 15.10
CA LEU A 178 25.40 5.53 14.53
C LEU A 178 24.93 5.50 13.06
N LEU A 179 25.48 4.59 12.25
CA LEU A 179 25.06 4.42 10.87
C LEU A 179 23.58 4.00 10.78
N ALA A 180 23.17 3.04 11.62
CA ALA A 180 21.77 2.60 11.70
C ALA A 180 20.85 3.76 12.07
N LEU A 181 21.25 4.65 12.98
CA LEU A 181 20.50 5.86 13.34
C LEU A 181 20.33 6.80 12.14
N ILE A 182 21.41 7.06 11.40
CA ILE A 182 21.37 7.93 10.21
C ILE A 182 20.41 7.34 9.16
N VAL A 183 20.57 6.05 8.84
CA VAL A 183 19.70 5.36 7.88
C VAL A 183 18.25 5.36 8.35
N ALA A 184 17.99 5.10 9.64
CA ALA A 184 16.65 5.13 10.21
C ALA A 184 16.00 6.52 10.10
N ILE A 185 16.76 7.61 10.34
CA ILE A 185 16.26 8.98 10.18
C ILE A 185 15.93 9.28 8.71
N LEU A 186 16.81 8.91 7.78
CA LEU A 186 16.61 9.15 6.35
C LEU A 186 15.39 8.40 5.83
N LEU A 187 15.27 7.10 6.12
CA LEU A 187 14.13 6.29 5.71
C LEU A 187 12.82 6.76 6.35
N ALA A 188 12.82 6.98 7.67
CA ALA A 188 11.63 7.45 8.37
C ALA A 188 11.17 8.83 7.87
N SER A 189 12.11 9.74 7.55
CA SER A 189 11.77 11.06 7.02
C SER A 189 11.21 10.99 5.61
N SER A 190 11.81 10.19 4.73
CA SER A 190 11.38 10.01 3.34
C SER A 190 9.96 9.45 3.27
N ILE A 191 9.69 8.35 3.98
CA ILE A 191 8.38 7.70 3.97
C ILE A 191 7.31 8.58 4.63
N THR A 192 7.60 9.10 5.84
CA THR A 192 6.58 9.85 6.59
C THR A 192 6.21 11.15 5.90
N ARG A 193 7.16 11.86 5.30
CA ARG A 193 6.88 13.11 4.60
C ARG A 193 5.88 12.88 3.46
N ARG A 194 6.11 11.86 2.63
CA ARG A 194 5.24 11.56 1.49
C ARG A 194 3.83 11.13 1.89
N LEU A 195 3.73 10.37 2.98
CA LEU A 195 2.41 10.00 3.52
C LEU A 195 1.68 11.21 4.09
N THR A 196 2.38 12.14 4.73
CA THR A 196 1.77 13.38 5.23
C THR A 196 1.31 14.27 4.08
N ASP A 197 2.14 14.44 3.02
CA ASP A 197 1.78 15.21 1.83
C ASP A 197 0.50 14.63 1.15
N LEU A 198 0.40 13.29 1.07
CA LEU A 198 -0.79 12.62 0.53
C LEU A 198 -2.00 12.78 1.44
N GLN A 199 -1.82 12.70 2.76
CA GLN A 199 -2.88 12.94 3.74
C GLN A 199 -3.42 14.37 3.63
N GLU A 200 -2.56 15.39 3.62
CA GLU A 200 -2.94 16.80 3.48
C GLU A 200 -3.70 17.02 2.16
N THR A 201 -3.20 16.45 1.04
CA THR A 201 -3.90 16.53 -0.24
C THR A 201 -5.30 15.90 -0.18
N THR A 202 -5.44 14.77 0.52
CA THR A 202 -6.74 14.09 0.70
C THR A 202 -7.69 14.91 1.58
N GLU A 203 -7.18 15.54 2.63
CA GLU A 203 -7.95 16.41 3.53
C GLU A 203 -8.41 17.68 2.79
N ASP A 204 -7.54 18.31 2.01
CA ASP A 204 -7.87 19.47 1.17
C ASP A 204 -8.97 19.13 0.16
N PHE A 205 -8.86 17.95 -0.47
CA PHE A 205 -9.89 17.45 -1.40
C PHE A 205 -11.23 17.25 -0.69
N ALA A 206 -11.23 16.66 0.49
CA ALA A 206 -12.43 16.43 1.30
C ALA A 206 -13.09 17.74 1.78
N GLN A 207 -12.28 18.80 1.99
CA GLN A 207 -12.79 20.14 2.33
C GLN A 207 -13.36 20.91 1.13
N GLY A 208 -13.42 20.29 -0.05
CA GLY A 208 -14.06 20.86 -1.24
C GLY A 208 -13.09 21.45 -2.28
N ASN A 209 -11.80 21.40 -2.06
CA ASN A 209 -10.82 21.78 -3.07
C ASN A 209 -10.57 20.64 -4.06
N HIS A 210 -11.53 20.40 -4.95
CA HIS A 210 -11.48 19.26 -5.89
C HIS A 210 -10.42 19.39 -6.99
N LYS A 211 -9.64 20.48 -7.04
CA LYS A 211 -8.56 20.68 -8.01
C LYS A 211 -7.21 20.12 -7.56
N VAL A 212 -7.04 19.85 -6.27
CA VAL A 212 -5.79 19.30 -5.73
C VAL A 212 -5.53 17.89 -6.26
N ARG A 213 -4.25 17.59 -6.48
CA ARG A 213 -3.80 16.25 -6.90
C ARG A 213 -2.55 15.88 -6.13
N ALA A 214 -2.42 14.60 -5.81
CA ALA A 214 -1.25 14.05 -5.16
C ALA A 214 -0.09 13.92 -6.16
N ASN A 215 1.13 14.14 -5.68
CA ASN A 215 2.34 13.95 -6.49
C ASN A 215 2.59 12.46 -6.76
N THR A 216 2.70 12.08 -8.04
CA THR A 216 2.87 10.70 -8.51
C THR A 216 4.30 10.35 -8.89
N ASP A 217 5.23 11.32 -8.89
CA ASP A 217 6.58 11.16 -9.43
C ASP A 217 7.60 10.80 -8.35
N GLU A 218 7.29 11.09 -7.09
CA GLU A 218 8.21 10.97 -5.99
C GLU A 218 7.77 9.95 -4.93
N GLY A 219 8.73 9.28 -4.30
CA GLY A 219 8.50 8.30 -3.24
C GLY A 219 8.65 6.85 -3.68
N ALA A 220 8.40 5.93 -2.75
CA ALA A 220 8.40 4.50 -2.99
C ALA A 220 7.32 4.11 -4.03
N PRO A 221 7.53 3.01 -4.80
CA PRO A 221 6.56 2.57 -5.81
C PRO A 221 5.13 2.43 -5.28
N GLU A 222 4.99 1.95 -4.05
CA GLU A 222 3.70 1.75 -3.38
C GLU A 222 2.98 3.08 -3.09
N ILE A 223 3.74 4.10 -2.67
CA ILE A 223 3.19 5.44 -2.41
C ILE A 223 2.78 6.11 -3.72
N ARG A 224 3.58 5.95 -4.79
CA ARG A 224 3.23 6.45 -6.13
C ARG A 224 1.98 5.78 -6.69
N ALA A 225 1.84 4.46 -6.48
CA ALA A 225 0.65 3.72 -6.89
C ALA A 225 -0.59 4.23 -6.14
N LEU A 226 -0.48 4.46 -4.82
CA LEU A 226 -1.56 5.01 -4.01
C LEU A 226 -1.94 6.43 -4.44
N ALA A 227 -0.97 7.29 -4.73
CA ALA A 227 -1.20 8.64 -5.25
C ALA A 227 -1.93 8.62 -6.61
N LYS A 228 -1.56 7.71 -7.52
CA LYS A 228 -2.25 7.51 -8.80
C LYS A 228 -3.71 7.07 -8.60
N SER A 229 -3.94 6.10 -7.71
CA SER A 229 -5.30 5.63 -7.40
C SER A 229 -6.16 6.75 -6.78
N PHE A 230 -5.58 7.54 -5.88
CA PHE A 230 -6.25 8.73 -5.33
C PHE A 230 -6.60 9.73 -6.43
N ASN A 231 -5.66 10.05 -7.33
CA ASN A 231 -5.90 11.01 -8.42
C ASN A 231 -7.00 10.55 -9.38
N ALA A 232 -7.04 9.25 -9.72
CA ALA A 232 -8.09 8.67 -10.55
C ALA A 232 -9.47 8.77 -9.87
N MET A 233 -9.56 8.45 -8.58
CA MET A 233 -10.78 8.62 -7.79
C MET A 233 -11.20 10.10 -7.70
N ALA A 234 -10.25 11.01 -7.46
CA ALA A 234 -10.50 12.44 -7.37
C ALA A 234 -11.00 13.01 -8.70
N GLU A 235 -10.49 12.55 -9.83
CA GLU A 235 -10.95 12.93 -11.17
C GLU A 235 -12.36 12.47 -11.43
N GLN A 236 -12.66 11.20 -11.15
CA GLN A 236 -13.99 10.62 -11.32
C GLN A 236 -15.02 11.35 -10.46
N LEU A 237 -14.70 11.62 -9.18
CA LEU A 237 -15.62 12.37 -8.30
C LEU A 237 -15.82 13.81 -8.74
N THR A 238 -14.76 14.48 -9.19
CA THR A 238 -14.86 15.86 -9.72
C THR A 238 -15.74 15.91 -10.96
N HIS A 239 -15.63 14.93 -11.86
CA HIS A 239 -16.46 14.79 -13.04
C HIS A 239 -17.95 14.62 -12.65
N LEU A 240 -18.25 13.69 -11.74
CA LEU A 240 -19.62 13.45 -11.24
C LEU A 240 -20.23 14.70 -10.60
N LEU A 241 -19.47 15.40 -9.74
CA LEU A 241 -19.94 16.62 -9.11
C LEU A 241 -20.21 17.75 -10.14
N THR A 242 -19.39 17.81 -11.17
CA THR A 242 -19.57 18.81 -12.26
C THR A 242 -20.84 18.50 -13.05
N GLN A 243 -21.05 17.25 -13.43
CA GLN A 243 -22.28 16.79 -14.11
C GLN A 243 -23.52 17.05 -13.26
N GLN A 244 -23.48 16.73 -11.96
CA GLN A 244 -24.59 16.96 -11.05
C GLN A 244 -24.94 18.46 -10.92
N ARG A 245 -23.92 19.34 -10.82
CA ARG A 245 -24.13 20.79 -10.76
C ARG A 245 -24.73 21.35 -12.06
N ALA A 246 -24.22 20.90 -13.20
CA ALA A 246 -24.75 21.28 -14.51
C ALA A 246 -26.23 20.85 -14.62
N PHE A 247 -26.55 19.59 -14.29
CA PHE A 247 -27.89 19.06 -14.28
C PHE A 247 -28.85 19.88 -13.40
N ALA A 248 -28.46 20.19 -12.15
CA ALA A 248 -29.29 20.98 -11.24
C ALA A 248 -29.49 22.42 -11.74
N GLY A 249 -28.47 23.01 -12.37
CA GLY A 249 -28.53 24.32 -13.00
C GLY A 249 -29.50 24.33 -14.17
N ASP A 250 -29.36 23.41 -15.10
CA ASP A 250 -30.20 23.29 -16.29
C ASP A 250 -31.66 23.01 -15.91
N ALA A 251 -31.93 22.06 -15.01
CA ALA A 251 -33.23 21.74 -14.50
C ALA A 251 -33.92 22.99 -13.88
N SER A 252 -33.18 23.77 -13.06
CA SER A 252 -33.69 24.98 -12.43
C SER A 252 -34.09 26.05 -13.46
N HIS A 253 -33.27 26.21 -14.50
CA HIS A 253 -33.59 27.15 -15.59
C HIS A 253 -34.79 26.70 -16.41
N GLN A 254 -34.89 25.41 -16.74
CA GLN A 254 -36.00 24.86 -17.53
C GLN A 254 -37.32 24.83 -16.78
N LEU A 255 -37.32 24.74 -15.45
CA LEU A 255 -38.51 24.83 -14.63
C LEU A 255 -38.97 26.28 -14.41
N ARG A 256 -38.06 27.23 -14.27
CA ARG A 256 -38.38 28.63 -13.98
C ARG A 256 -39.15 29.32 -15.11
N THR A 257 -38.74 29.07 -16.35
CA THR A 257 -39.33 29.71 -17.54
C THR A 257 -40.82 29.42 -17.70
N PRO A 258 -41.28 28.14 -17.75
CA PRO A 258 -42.73 27.83 -17.87
C PRO A 258 -43.51 28.25 -16.62
N LEU A 259 -42.91 28.15 -15.42
CA LEU A 259 -43.56 28.60 -14.18
C LEU A 259 -43.87 30.11 -14.21
N THR A 260 -42.90 30.92 -14.68
CA THR A 260 -43.12 32.38 -14.85
C THR A 260 -44.14 32.65 -15.92
N ALA A 261 -44.16 31.92 -17.04
CA ALA A 261 -45.16 32.06 -18.10
C ALA A 261 -46.55 31.69 -17.57
N LEU A 262 -46.70 30.61 -16.83
CA LEU A 262 -47.92 30.16 -16.18
C LEU A 262 -48.46 31.23 -15.25
N GLN A 263 -47.63 31.77 -14.34
CA GLN A 263 -48.00 32.80 -13.40
C GLN A 263 -48.52 34.06 -14.12
N LEU A 264 -47.81 34.54 -15.13
CA LEU A 264 -48.19 35.71 -15.90
C LEU A 264 -49.53 35.51 -16.65
N ARG A 265 -49.75 34.30 -17.22
CA ARG A 265 -51.01 33.97 -17.90
C ARG A 265 -52.20 33.97 -16.92
N LEU A 266 -52.03 33.42 -15.72
CA LEU A 266 -53.05 33.40 -14.67
C LEU A 266 -53.31 34.79 -14.10
N GLU A 267 -52.31 35.63 -13.85
CA GLU A 267 -52.44 37.01 -13.42
C GLU A 267 -53.29 37.83 -14.45
N ARG A 268 -52.93 37.73 -15.74
CA ARG A 268 -53.65 38.40 -16.80
C ARG A 268 -55.07 37.86 -16.99
N ALA A 269 -55.28 36.56 -16.83
CA ALA A 269 -56.59 35.97 -16.87
C ALA A 269 -57.46 36.52 -15.74
N SER A 270 -56.94 36.64 -14.52
CA SER A 270 -57.63 37.22 -13.37
C SER A 270 -58.01 38.67 -13.58
N GLU A 271 -57.16 39.51 -14.20
CA GLU A 271 -57.48 40.92 -14.51
C GLU A 271 -58.54 41.04 -15.56
N MET A 272 -58.72 40.05 -16.44
CA MET A 272 -59.68 40.11 -17.56
C MET A 272 -61.00 39.42 -17.28
N VAL A 273 -61.18 38.72 -16.16
CA VAL A 273 -62.42 37.94 -15.87
C VAL A 273 -63.70 38.73 -16.04
N GLU A 274 -63.74 39.98 -15.58
CA GLU A 274 -64.96 40.86 -15.64
C GLU A 274 -65.06 41.58 -16.96
N SER A 275 -63.96 42.02 -17.58
CA SER A 275 -63.91 42.87 -18.77
C SER A 275 -63.92 42.07 -20.08
N ASP A 276 -63.29 40.92 -20.14
CA ASP A 276 -63.29 40.04 -21.30
C ASP A 276 -63.21 38.54 -20.83
N PRO A 277 -64.38 37.98 -20.48
CA PRO A 277 -64.46 36.60 -19.98
C PRO A 277 -63.96 35.56 -20.98
N GLN A 278 -64.10 35.82 -22.29
CA GLN A 278 -63.63 34.88 -23.32
C GLN A 278 -62.09 34.91 -23.43
N GLY A 279 -61.51 36.10 -23.40
CA GLY A 279 -60.06 36.27 -23.36
C GLY A 279 -59.44 35.69 -22.09
N ALA A 280 -60.08 35.81 -20.93
CA ALA A 280 -59.68 35.16 -19.67
C ALA A 280 -59.66 33.61 -19.79
N ARG A 281 -60.73 33.05 -20.39
CA ARG A 281 -60.80 31.58 -20.60
C ARG A 281 -59.71 31.05 -21.49
N THR A 282 -59.41 31.70 -22.60
CA THR A 282 -58.29 31.30 -23.50
C THR A 282 -56.97 31.37 -22.78
N ARG A 283 -56.74 32.32 -21.86
CA ARG A 283 -55.50 32.39 -21.07
C ARG A 283 -55.41 31.29 -20.02
N ILE A 284 -56.50 30.87 -19.40
CA ILE A 284 -56.61 29.76 -18.49
C ILE A 284 -56.31 28.45 -19.25
N GLU A 285 -56.89 28.25 -20.43
CA GLU A 285 -56.62 27.09 -21.28
C GLU A 285 -55.13 27.04 -21.66
N ALA A 286 -54.53 28.15 -22.04
CA ALA A 286 -53.10 28.24 -22.31
C ALA A 286 -52.21 28.01 -21.06
N ALA A 287 -52.71 28.35 -19.85
CA ALA A 287 -52.03 28.05 -18.60
C ALA A 287 -52.11 26.55 -18.25
N MET A 288 -53.24 25.90 -18.54
CA MET A 288 -53.33 24.43 -18.38
C MET A 288 -52.37 23.67 -19.29
N LEU A 289 -52.23 24.06 -20.55
CA LEU A 289 -51.24 23.48 -21.46
C LEU A 289 -49.77 23.62 -20.94
N GLU A 290 -49.48 24.78 -20.30
CA GLU A 290 -48.16 24.98 -19.70
C GLU A 290 -47.94 24.11 -18.45
N THR A 291 -49.01 23.80 -17.69
CA THR A 291 -48.99 22.88 -16.57
C THR A 291 -48.69 21.45 -17.02
N ASP A 292 -49.34 20.97 -18.10
CA ASP A 292 -49.13 19.67 -18.70
C ASP A 292 -47.65 19.53 -19.22
N ARG A 293 -47.13 20.61 -19.76
CA ARG A 293 -45.74 20.69 -20.18
C ARG A 293 -44.78 20.59 -19.00
N LEU A 294 -45.03 21.29 -17.89
CA LEU A 294 -44.26 21.21 -16.66
C LEU A 294 -44.30 19.80 -16.09
N GLN A 295 -45.46 19.14 -16.08
CA GLN A 295 -45.59 17.77 -15.61
C GLN A 295 -44.71 16.81 -16.43
N ARG A 296 -44.78 16.87 -17.76
CA ARG A 296 -43.89 16.04 -18.63
C ARG A 296 -42.39 16.30 -18.39
N LEU A 297 -42.02 17.55 -18.13
CA LEU A 297 -40.63 17.91 -17.83
C LEU A 297 -40.17 17.31 -16.50
N VAL A 298 -41.02 17.35 -15.46
CA VAL A 298 -40.71 16.72 -14.15
C VAL A 298 -40.62 15.21 -14.28
N GLU A 299 -41.55 14.58 -15.01
CA GLU A 299 -41.52 13.13 -15.27
C GLU A 299 -40.23 12.71 -16.01
N GLY A 300 -39.82 13.48 -17.03
CA GLY A 300 -38.56 13.28 -17.73
C GLY A 300 -37.33 13.42 -16.85
N LEU A 301 -37.30 14.41 -15.95
CA LEU A 301 -36.21 14.57 -14.98
C LEU A 301 -36.13 13.41 -13.99
N LEU A 302 -37.27 12.93 -13.51
CA LEU A 302 -37.34 11.76 -12.63
C LEU A 302 -36.88 10.47 -13.34
N ALA A 303 -37.31 10.31 -14.61
CA ALA A 303 -36.83 9.17 -15.42
C ALA A 303 -35.33 9.22 -15.60
N LEU A 304 -34.76 10.39 -15.96
CA LEU A 304 -33.32 10.56 -16.12
C LEU A 304 -32.55 10.29 -14.81
N SER A 305 -33.04 10.78 -13.68
CA SER A 305 -32.45 10.54 -12.36
C SER A 305 -32.46 9.06 -11.97
N ARG A 306 -33.50 8.31 -12.36
CA ARG A 306 -33.55 6.85 -12.14
C ARG A 306 -32.50 6.11 -12.98
N THR A 307 -32.33 6.50 -14.24
CA THR A 307 -31.36 5.87 -15.14
C THR A 307 -29.90 6.13 -14.73
N GLU A 308 -29.59 7.26 -14.09
CA GLU A 308 -28.24 7.55 -13.56
C GLU A 308 -27.82 6.61 -12.43
N ASN A 309 -28.76 6.00 -11.71
CA ASN A 309 -28.49 5.06 -10.61
C ASN A 309 -28.37 3.58 -11.07
N LEU A 310 -28.49 3.31 -12.35
CA LEU A 310 -28.52 1.96 -12.91
C LEU A 310 -27.14 1.33 -13.19
N ASN A 311 -26.08 1.73 -12.50
CA ASN A 311 -24.69 1.32 -12.77
C ASN A 311 -24.33 -0.16 -12.48
N THR A 312 -25.26 -0.97 -11.98
CA THR A 312 -24.98 -2.39 -11.64
C THR A 312 -26.20 -3.27 -11.96
N ILE A 313 -26.48 -3.47 -13.25
CA ILE A 313 -27.68 -4.19 -13.66
C ILE A 313 -27.27 -5.51 -14.35
N THR A 314 -27.97 -6.58 -13.99
CA THR A 314 -28.00 -7.81 -14.78
C THR A 314 -28.94 -7.60 -15.96
N LEU A 315 -28.42 -7.74 -17.18
CA LEU A 315 -29.22 -7.76 -18.39
C LEU A 315 -29.79 -9.15 -18.58
N ASP A 316 -31.08 -9.23 -18.86
CA ASP A 316 -31.78 -10.46 -19.13
C ASP A 316 -32.07 -10.59 -20.64
N ALA A 317 -32.26 -11.82 -21.10
CA ALA A 317 -32.70 -12.08 -22.46
C ALA A 317 -34.20 -11.79 -22.58
N ILE A 318 -34.56 -10.75 -23.35
CA ILE A 318 -35.94 -10.26 -23.50
C ILE A 318 -36.33 -10.29 -24.98
N ASP A 319 -37.58 -10.63 -25.28
CA ASP A 319 -38.11 -10.62 -26.66
C ASP A 319 -38.55 -9.21 -27.05
N LEU A 320 -37.65 -8.47 -27.71
CA LEU A 320 -37.87 -7.13 -28.24
C LEU A 320 -39.13 -7.07 -29.17
N ALA A 321 -39.30 -8.04 -30.04
CA ALA A 321 -40.45 -8.04 -31.00
C ALA A 321 -41.80 -8.15 -30.29
N SER A 322 -41.89 -8.91 -29.21
CA SER A 322 -43.08 -9.04 -28.38
C SER A 322 -43.44 -7.71 -27.70
N ILE A 323 -42.46 -7.08 -27.06
CA ILE A 323 -42.69 -5.81 -26.36
C ILE A 323 -43.03 -4.68 -27.32
N VAL A 324 -42.32 -4.60 -28.47
CA VAL A 324 -42.62 -3.58 -29.48
C VAL A 324 -44.05 -3.70 -29.99
N ARG A 325 -44.52 -4.94 -30.23
CA ARG A 325 -45.88 -5.19 -30.69
C ARG A 325 -46.92 -4.77 -29.66
N GLU A 326 -46.77 -5.19 -28.41
CA GLU A 326 -47.67 -4.87 -27.33
C GLU A 326 -47.73 -3.32 -27.09
N ARG A 327 -46.57 -2.68 -27.12
CA ARG A 327 -46.49 -1.22 -26.84
C ARG A 327 -47.06 -0.41 -28.00
N ALA A 328 -46.80 -0.81 -29.26
CA ALA A 328 -47.32 -0.14 -30.44
C ALA A 328 -48.85 -0.19 -30.47
N ASP A 329 -49.50 -1.31 -30.07
CA ASP A 329 -50.95 -1.40 -29.93
C ASP A 329 -51.53 -0.33 -29.01
N GLY A 330 -50.84 0.01 -27.90
CA GLY A 330 -51.20 1.09 -26.99
C GLY A 330 -51.15 2.49 -27.64
N TRP A 331 -50.23 2.68 -28.60
CA TRP A 331 -50.07 3.95 -29.30
C TRP A 331 -51.01 4.17 -30.48
N MET A 332 -51.68 3.12 -31.00
CA MET A 332 -52.53 3.18 -32.18
C MET A 332 -53.67 4.19 -32.03
N ALA A 333 -54.29 4.26 -30.85
CA ALA A 333 -55.40 5.16 -30.61
C ALA A 333 -54.95 6.62 -30.69
N LEU A 334 -53.81 6.98 -30.06
CA LEU A 334 -53.25 8.33 -30.07
C LEU A 334 -52.75 8.72 -31.48
N ALA A 335 -52.11 7.80 -32.20
CA ALA A 335 -51.68 8.02 -33.59
C ALA A 335 -52.88 8.30 -34.50
N ALA A 336 -54.01 7.61 -34.32
CA ALA A 336 -55.25 7.85 -35.09
C ALA A 336 -55.85 9.22 -34.81
N GLU A 337 -55.79 9.73 -33.56
CA GLU A 337 -56.20 11.09 -33.22
C GLU A 337 -55.37 12.14 -33.97
N HIS A 338 -54.07 11.86 -34.18
CA HIS A 338 -53.16 12.70 -34.97
C HIS A 338 -53.28 12.50 -36.48
N ASN A 339 -54.18 11.62 -36.94
CA ASN A 339 -54.30 11.18 -38.34
C ASN A 339 -53.02 10.56 -38.90
N VAL A 340 -52.26 9.81 -38.07
CA VAL A 340 -51.01 9.12 -38.40
C VAL A 340 -51.27 7.60 -38.33
N THR A 341 -50.69 6.84 -39.24
CA THR A 341 -50.78 5.38 -39.24
C THR A 341 -49.48 4.78 -38.64
N LEU A 342 -49.62 3.84 -37.70
CA LEU A 342 -48.45 3.04 -37.24
C LEU A 342 -48.40 1.76 -38.06
N ALA A 343 -47.27 1.50 -38.75
CA ALA A 343 -46.99 0.28 -39.49
C ALA A 343 -45.92 -0.50 -38.77
N LEU A 344 -46.10 -1.83 -38.64
CA LEU A 344 -45.16 -2.72 -37.96
C LEU A 344 -44.55 -3.71 -38.96
N ASP A 345 -43.22 -3.72 -39.01
CA ASP A 345 -42.44 -4.72 -39.75
C ASP A 345 -41.56 -5.52 -38.77
N LEU A 346 -42.15 -6.51 -38.11
CA LEU A 346 -41.58 -7.21 -36.98
C LEU A 346 -41.52 -8.73 -37.25
N PRO A 347 -40.43 -9.41 -36.88
CA PRO A 347 -40.37 -10.88 -36.88
C PRO A 347 -41.25 -11.45 -35.77
N GLN A 348 -41.37 -12.78 -35.74
CA GLN A 348 -42.10 -13.45 -34.65
C GLN A 348 -41.48 -13.24 -33.29
N SER A 349 -40.14 -13.25 -33.19
CA SER A 349 -39.37 -13.05 -31.97
C SER A 349 -38.00 -12.45 -32.29
N ALA A 350 -37.46 -11.67 -31.37
CA ALA A 350 -36.14 -11.06 -31.45
C ALA A 350 -35.55 -10.95 -30.03
N MET A 351 -34.70 -11.90 -29.63
CA MET A 351 -34.11 -11.95 -28.31
C MET A 351 -32.93 -10.99 -28.20
N VAL A 352 -32.98 -10.08 -27.25
CA VAL A 352 -31.94 -9.08 -26.97
C VAL A 352 -31.58 -9.06 -25.48
N LEU A 353 -30.38 -8.61 -25.17
CA LEU A 353 -29.98 -8.36 -23.79
C LEU A 353 -30.47 -6.97 -23.35
N SER A 354 -31.40 -6.91 -22.40
CA SER A 354 -31.96 -5.69 -21.88
C SER A 354 -32.47 -5.87 -20.45
N GLN A 355 -33.04 -4.84 -19.87
CA GLN A 355 -33.77 -4.89 -18.60
C GLN A 355 -35.23 -4.55 -18.84
N ALA A 356 -36.11 -5.13 -18.02
CA ALA A 356 -37.55 -4.85 -18.08
C ALA A 356 -37.82 -3.32 -17.93
N GLY A 357 -38.66 -2.79 -18.81
CA GLY A 357 -39.05 -1.38 -18.86
C GLY A 357 -38.16 -0.49 -19.72
N ILE A 358 -36.93 -0.92 -20.09
CA ILE A 358 -36.04 -0.11 -20.93
C ILE A 358 -36.55 -0.05 -22.38
N ILE A 359 -36.91 -1.19 -22.94
CA ILE A 359 -37.38 -1.28 -24.33
C ILE A 359 -38.65 -0.44 -24.50
N GLU A 360 -39.59 -0.57 -23.57
CA GLU A 360 -40.83 0.18 -23.55
C GLU A 360 -40.56 1.70 -23.52
N GLN A 361 -39.64 2.12 -22.65
CA GLN A 361 -39.33 3.56 -22.51
C GLN A 361 -38.58 4.12 -23.73
N VAL A 362 -37.69 3.36 -24.35
CA VAL A 362 -37.01 3.73 -25.60
C VAL A 362 -38.03 3.89 -26.71
N LEU A 363 -38.92 2.90 -26.88
CA LEU A 363 -39.94 2.92 -27.91
C LEU A 363 -40.93 4.09 -27.70
N ASP A 364 -41.38 4.33 -26.47
CA ASP A 364 -42.28 5.42 -26.15
C ASP A 364 -41.68 6.78 -26.52
N ASN A 365 -40.43 7.04 -26.15
CA ASN A 365 -39.74 8.27 -26.50
C ASN A 365 -39.57 8.45 -28.02
N PHE A 366 -39.32 7.38 -28.76
CA PHE A 366 -39.21 7.44 -30.23
C PHE A 366 -40.53 7.68 -30.89
N ILE A 367 -41.63 7.01 -30.46
CA ILE A 367 -42.97 7.20 -31.02
C ILE A 367 -43.51 8.61 -30.68
N ASP A 368 -43.31 9.08 -29.46
CA ASP A 368 -43.76 10.43 -29.05
C ASP A 368 -43.05 11.50 -29.89
N ASN A 369 -41.72 11.42 -30.05
CA ASN A 369 -40.99 12.33 -30.93
C ASN A 369 -41.44 12.27 -32.41
N ALA A 370 -41.71 11.07 -32.93
CA ALA A 370 -42.17 10.90 -34.29
C ALA A 370 -43.58 11.50 -34.50
N LEU A 371 -44.51 11.28 -33.56
CA LEU A 371 -45.86 11.83 -33.61
C LEU A 371 -45.89 13.36 -33.55
N GLU A 372 -44.98 13.98 -32.78
CA GLU A 372 -44.89 15.46 -32.69
C GLU A 372 -44.56 16.13 -34.02
N VAL A 373 -43.83 15.44 -34.92
CA VAL A 373 -43.35 16.02 -36.18
C VAL A 373 -44.01 15.40 -37.43
N ALA A 374 -44.76 14.32 -37.28
CA ALA A 374 -45.37 13.58 -38.37
C ALA A 374 -46.47 14.44 -39.04
N PRO A 375 -46.48 14.56 -40.38
CA PRO A 375 -47.56 15.21 -41.09
C PRO A 375 -48.86 14.40 -40.95
N ALA A 376 -49.99 15.08 -41.01
CA ALA A 376 -51.31 14.36 -41.09
C ALA A 376 -51.34 13.44 -42.30
N GLN A 377 -51.92 12.27 -42.15
CA GLN A 377 -52.00 11.20 -43.16
C GLN A 377 -50.65 10.55 -43.52
N SER A 378 -49.61 10.73 -42.71
CA SER A 378 -48.31 10.05 -42.83
C SER A 378 -48.31 8.69 -42.11
N THR A 379 -47.23 7.96 -42.33
CA THR A 379 -46.99 6.65 -41.67
C THR A 379 -45.69 6.69 -40.85
N ILE A 380 -45.80 6.29 -39.58
CA ILE A 380 -44.63 5.92 -38.78
C ILE A 380 -44.41 4.43 -38.88
N ASN A 381 -43.25 4.03 -39.43
CA ASN A 381 -42.88 2.62 -39.59
C ASN A 381 -41.98 2.15 -38.46
N ILE A 382 -42.36 1.11 -37.75
CA ILE A 382 -41.59 0.50 -36.67
C ILE A 382 -41.08 -0.87 -37.19
N ALA A 383 -39.76 -1.01 -37.31
CA ALA A 383 -39.12 -2.16 -37.87
C ALA A 383 -37.97 -2.67 -37.03
N LEU A 384 -37.61 -3.95 -37.18
CA LEU A 384 -36.42 -4.56 -36.60
C LEU A 384 -35.51 -5.05 -37.70
N THR A 385 -34.24 -4.69 -37.61
CA THR A 385 -33.17 -5.23 -38.48
C THR A 385 -32.15 -5.98 -37.64
N PHE A 386 -31.53 -6.97 -38.27
CA PHE A 386 -30.62 -7.89 -37.58
C PHE A 386 -29.24 -7.84 -38.19
N ASP A 387 -28.24 -7.80 -37.35
CA ASP A 387 -26.86 -8.08 -37.68
C ASP A 387 -26.41 -9.29 -36.83
N ARG A 388 -25.18 -9.77 -37.07
CA ARG A 388 -24.64 -11.00 -36.43
C ARG A 388 -24.63 -10.94 -34.90
N ARG A 389 -24.57 -9.78 -34.29
CA ARG A 389 -24.43 -9.58 -32.85
C ARG A 389 -25.39 -8.54 -32.29
N SER A 390 -26.19 -7.94 -33.12
CA SER A 390 -27.07 -6.83 -32.70
C SER A 390 -28.42 -6.88 -33.42
N THR A 391 -29.44 -6.35 -32.74
CA THR A 391 -30.76 -6.12 -33.27
C THR A 391 -31.07 -4.64 -33.13
N THR A 392 -31.41 -3.98 -34.25
CA THR A 392 -31.72 -2.55 -34.27
C THR A 392 -33.21 -2.35 -34.41
N LEU A 393 -33.78 -1.59 -33.45
CA LEU A 393 -35.13 -1.07 -33.53
C LEU A 393 -35.08 0.25 -34.31
N HIS A 394 -35.96 0.36 -35.30
CA HIS A 394 -36.16 1.55 -36.12
C HIS A 394 -37.54 2.12 -35.85
N VAL A 395 -37.61 3.40 -35.63
CA VAL A 395 -38.87 4.18 -35.65
C VAL A 395 -38.70 5.31 -36.68
N GLN A 396 -39.43 5.14 -37.81
CA GLN A 396 -39.22 5.93 -39.01
C GLN A 396 -40.41 6.82 -39.27
N ASP A 397 -40.25 8.14 -39.15
CA ASP A 397 -41.31 9.14 -39.50
C ASP A 397 -41.14 9.69 -40.94
N GLU A 398 -42.13 10.46 -41.37
CA GLU A 398 -42.13 11.23 -42.61
C GLU A 398 -42.07 12.75 -42.37
N GLY A 399 -41.55 13.17 -41.22
CA GLY A 399 -41.39 14.58 -40.84
C GLY A 399 -40.32 15.31 -41.65
N PRO A 400 -39.93 16.51 -41.20
CA PRO A 400 -38.96 17.34 -41.94
C PRO A 400 -37.52 16.86 -41.84
N GLY A 401 -37.20 15.90 -40.95
CA GLY A 401 -35.82 15.53 -40.61
C GLY A 401 -35.08 16.60 -39.80
N LEU A 402 -33.76 16.45 -39.65
CA LEU A 402 -32.90 17.37 -38.92
C LEU A 402 -31.68 17.78 -39.77
N PRO A 403 -31.14 18.99 -39.59
CA PRO A 403 -29.79 19.30 -40.11
C PRO A 403 -28.74 18.31 -39.63
N GLU A 404 -27.74 17.97 -40.46
CA GLU A 404 -26.71 16.98 -40.08
C GLU A 404 -25.98 17.35 -38.78
N GLU A 405 -25.70 18.63 -38.53
CA GLU A 405 -25.08 19.15 -37.32
C GLU A 405 -25.90 18.93 -36.06
N ASP A 406 -27.20 18.76 -36.19
CA ASP A 406 -28.17 18.62 -35.11
C ASP A 406 -28.48 17.15 -34.77
N LEU A 407 -28.18 16.20 -35.63
CA LEU A 407 -28.44 14.78 -35.40
C LEU A 407 -27.80 14.24 -34.11
N THR A 408 -26.52 14.59 -33.85
CA THR A 408 -25.80 14.22 -32.64
C THR A 408 -26.23 15.11 -31.46
N ARG A 409 -26.48 16.40 -31.71
CA ARG A 409 -26.85 17.34 -30.65
C ARG A 409 -28.24 17.07 -30.09
N ALA A 410 -29.12 16.40 -30.84
CA ALA A 410 -30.47 16.05 -30.46
C ALA A 410 -30.53 15.16 -29.19
N PHE A 411 -29.46 14.44 -28.87
CA PHE A 411 -29.33 13.67 -27.63
C PHE A 411 -28.90 14.50 -26.41
N ASN A 412 -28.50 15.78 -26.63
CA ASN A 412 -28.18 16.66 -25.51
C ASN A 412 -29.45 17.00 -24.71
N ARG A 413 -29.34 17.02 -23.39
CA ARG A 413 -30.43 17.35 -22.48
C ARG A 413 -31.01 18.72 -22.84
N PHE A 414 -32.39 18.82 -22.88
CA PHE A 414 -33.16 20.04 -23.18
C PHE A 414 -32.94 20.61 -24.59
N TRP A 415 -32.28 19.87 -25.48
CA TRP A 415 -32.13 20.32 -26.86
C TRP A 415 -33.44 20.20 -27.64
N ARG A 416 -33.72 21.16 -28.52
CA ARG A 416 -34.90 21.21 -29.36
C ARG A 416 -34.56 21.90 -30.68
N ALA A 417 -35.04 21.34 -31.78
CA ALA A 417 -34.79 21.87 -33.11
C ALA A 417 -35.55 23.23 -33.33
N ARG A 418 -36.69 23.40 -32.68
CA ARG A 418 -37.50 24.61 -32.75
C ARG A 418 -38.15 24.86 -31.40
N SER A 419 -38.40 26.12 -31.08
CA SER A 419 -39.03 26.56 -29.83
C SER A 419 -40.54 26.33 -29.77
N ASP A 420 -41.18 26.11 -30.92
CA ASP A 420 -42.63 25.93 -31.10
C ASP A 420 -43.08 24.48 -31.03
N ILE A 421 -42.14 23.51 -31.06
CA ILE A 421 -42.46 22.08 -30.91
C ILE A 421 -42.75 21.79 -29.43
N HIS A 422 -43.79 21.00 -29.16
CA HIS A 422 -44.21 20.64 -27.79
C HIS A 422 -43.38 19.46 -27.30
N GLY A 423 -42.38 19.63 -26.44
CA GLY A 423 -41.61 18.55 -25.85
C GLY A 423 -40.71 19.05 -24.74
N SER A 424 -40.25 18.16 -23.85
CA SER A 424 -39.34 18.47 -22.76
C SER A 424 -37.89 18.61 -23.21
N GLY A 425 -37.52 18.07 -24.38
CA GLY A 425 -36.13 17.92 -24.85
C GLY A 425 -35.31 16.94 -24.01
N LEU A 426 -35.95 16.02 -23.29
CA LEU A 426 -35.32 15.00 -22.46
C LEU A 426 -35.43 13.58 -23.06
N GLY A 427 -36.39 13.34 -23.96
CA GLY A 427 -36.72 12.00 -24.47
C GLY A 427 -35.52 11.31 -25.09
N LEU A 428 -34.81 11.94 -26.02
CA LEU A 428 -33.63 11.39 -26.64
C LEU A 428 -32.42 11.23 -25.67
N ALA A 429 -32.25 12.16 -24.74
CA ALA A 429 -31.23 12.04 -23.71
C ALA A 429 -31.48 10.85 -22.75
N ILE A 430 -32.76 10.53 -22.50
CA ILE A 430 -33.18 9.34 -21.75
C ILE A 430 -32.85 8.09 -22.56
N VAL A 431 -33.18 8.08 -23.86
CA VAL A 431 -32.87 6.95 -24.76
C VAL A 431 -31.38 6.67 -24.80
N GLU A 432 -30.54 7.68 -25.04
CA GLU A 432 -29.08 7.54 -25.04
C GLU A 432 -28.60 6.87 -23.74
N ARG A 433 -29.04 7.35 -22.61
CA ARG A 433 -28.65 6.81 -21.30
C ARG A 433 -29.13 5.36 -21.07
N LEU A 434 -30.35 5.04 -21.48
CA LEU A 434 -30.91 3.68 -21.40
C LEU A 434 -30.14 2.71 -22.30
N MET A 435 -29.76 3.15 -23.49
CA MET A 435 -28.97 2.33 -24.40
C MET A 435 -27.56 2.08 -23.90
N GLU A 436 -26.89 3.09 -23.28
CA GLU A 436 -25.62 2.92 -22.59
C GLU A 436 -25.71 1.82 -21.51
N VAL A 437 -26.78 1.82 -20.71
CA VAL A 437 -27.02 0.80 -19.67
C VAL A 437 -27.13 -0.62 -20.25
N CYS A 438 -27.71 -0.75 -21.45
CA CYS A 438 -27.85 -2.01 -22.16
C CYS A 438 -26.60 -2.40 -22.99
N ASN A 439 -25.49 -1.67 -22.92
CA ASN A 439 -24.34 -1.78 -23.80
C ASN A 439 -24.73 -1.69 -25.29
N GLY A 440 -25.79 -0.96 -25.59
CA GLY A 440 -26.30 -0.65 -26.89
C GLY A 440 -25.94 0.77 -27.36
N ASP A 441 -26.50 1.18 -28.47
CA ASP A 441 -26.28 2.50 -29.06
C ASP A 441 -27.57 3.10 -29.59
N ALA A 442 -27.65 4.44 -29.63
CA ALA A 442 -28.79 5.17 -30.18
C ALA A 442 -28.29 6.19 -31.20
N GLU A 443 -28.93 6.20 -32.38
CA GLU A 443 -28.60 7.16 -33.44
C GLU A 443 -29.85 7.70 -34.14
N LEU A 444 -29.70 8.88 -34.74
CA LEU A 444 -30.70 9.48 -35.63
C LEU A 444 -30.14 9.58 -37.03
N VAL A 445 -30.92 9.18 -38.03
CA VAL A 445 -30.52 9.20 -39.43
C VAL A 445 -31.62 9.85 -40.27
N ASN A 446 -31.26 10.83 -41.10
CA ASN A 446 -32.23 11.40 -42.05
C ASN A 446 -32.64 10.40 -43.12
N ARG A 447 -33.95 10.37 -43.45
CA ARG A 447 -34.52 9.57 -44.51
C ARG A 447 -34.63 10.36 -45.83
N ILE A 448 -34.64 9.67 -46.92
CA ILE A 448 -34.85 10.21 -48.26
C ILE A 448 -36.23 9.72 -48.76
N PRO A 449 -37.14 10.64 -49.21
CA PRO A 449 -36.90 12.07 -49.51
C PRO A 449 -37.03 12.99 -48.27
N SER A 450 -37.70 12.56 -47.18
CA SER A 450 -37.87 13.32 -45.93
C SER A 450 -38.15 12.37 -44.77
N GLY A 451 -37.96 12.83 -43.55
CA GLY A 451 -38.21 12.09 -42.32
C GLY A 451 -36.96 11.77 -41.54
N LEU A 452 -37.15 11.20 -40.38
CA LEU A 452 -36.09 10.74 -39.48
C LEU A 452 -36.27 9.24 -39.22
N ASP A 453 -35.17 8.53 -39.09
CA ASP A 453 -35.05 7.14 -38.62
C ASP A 453 -34.33 7.16 -37.25
N ALA A 454 -35.11 7.05 -36.17
CA ALA A 454 -34.58 6.90 -34.82
C ALA A 454 -34.26 5.43 -34.59
N ARG A 455 -33.00 5.15 -34.26
CA ARG A 455 -32.47 3.79 -34.14
C ARG A 455 -31.99 3.52 -32.73
N ALA A 456 -32.34 2.36 -32.21
CA ALA A 456 -31.79 1.82 -30.96
C ALA A 456 -31.25 0.41 -31.21
N THR A 457 -29.94 0.24 -31.04
CA THR A 457 -29.23 -1.00 -31.34
C THR A 457 -28.92 -1.75 -30.05
N PHE A 458 -29.56 -2.90 -29.87
CA PHE A 458 -29.36 -3.79 -28.71
C PHE A 458 -28.43 -4.95 -29.07
N VAL A 459 -27.72 -5.46 -28.04
CA VAL A 459 -26.94 -6.67 -28.17
C VAL A 459 -27.88 -7.87 -28.24
N THR A 460 -27.70 -8.76 -29.23
CA THR A 460 -28.49 -10.00 -29.36
C THR A 460 -28.14 -10.94 -28.20
N ALA A 461 -29.16 -11.61 -27.61
CA ALA A 461 -29.02 -12.51 -26.47
C ALA A 461 -28.47 -13.90 -26.85
#